data_2ee49b818a4a1959e37ff05366f3a3a1
#
_entry.id   2ee49b818a4a1959e37ff05366f3a3a1
#
_cell.length_a   1.000
_cell.length_b   1.000
_cell.length_c   1.000
_cell.angle_alpha   90.00
_cell.angle_beta   90.00
_cell.angle_gamma   90.00
#
_symmetry.space_group_name_H-M   'P 1'
#
loop_
_entity.id
_entity.type
_entity.pdbx_description
1 polymer ?
#
loop_
_entity_poly.entity_id
_entity_poly.type
_entity_poly.pdbx_seq_one_letter_code
_entity_poly.pdbx_strand_id
1 'polypeptide(L)' 'MAEETKEKQAILSFDDKKYDINSLEDETKKVLTGLRVSDAQIKFYEDTLRVLVTGRTSLVNDLKLKLKDVEPIKEENS' A
#
# COMPACT_ATOMS: atom_id res chain seq x y z
N MET A 1 0.18 -19.99 31.26
CA MET A 1 -0.86 -19.71 30.38
C MET A 1 -0.40 -19.30 29.04
N ALA A 2 -1.25 -19.50 28.10
CA ALA A 2 -0.88 -19.25 26.70
C ALA A 2 -0.62 -17.79 26.45
N GLU A 3 -1.27 -16.93 27.17
CA GLU A 3 -1.13 -15.50 26.91
C GLU A 3 0.28 -15.03 27.17
N GLU A 4 0.88 -15.54 28.19
CA GLU A 4 2.22 -15.07 28.50
C GLU A 4 3.18 -15.41 27.41
N THR A 5 2.98 -16.54 26.79
CA THR A 5 3.85 -16.93 25.71
C THR A 5 3.76 -15.94 24.57
N LYS A 6 2.54 -15.50 24.27
CA LYS A 6 2.38 -14.57 23.17
C LYS A 6 3.06 -13.26 23.45
N GLU A 7 3.00 -12.81 24.69
CA GLU A 7 3.65 -11.55 25.00
C GLU A 7 5.13 -11.60 24.83
N LYS A 8 5.70 -12.77 25.05
CA LYS A 8 7.14 -12.89 24.90
C LYS A 8 7.56 -12.85 23.46
N GLN A 9 6.61 -12.94 22.53
CA GLN A 9 6.94 -12.94 21.12
C GLN A 9 6.95 -11.56 20.50
N ALA A 10 6.77 -10.51 21.29
CA ALA A 10 6.73 -9.17 20.75
C ALA A 10 8.15 -8.69 20.46
N ILE A 11 8.61 -8.97 19.27
CA ILE A 11 9.95 -8.65 18.85
C ILE A 11 9.90 -7.76 17.63
N LEU A 12 10.74 -6.72 17.65
CA LEU A 12 10.91 -5.82 16.53
C LEU A 12 12.20 -6.16 15.81
N SER A 13 12.10 -6.46 14.54
CA SER A 13 13.28 -6.66 13.70
C SER A 13 13.51 -5.39 12.90
N PHE A 14 14.68 -4.78 13.09
CA PHE A 14 14.96 -3.51 12.43
C PHE A 14 16.45 -3.42 12.20
N ASP A 15 16.85 -3.12 10.96
CA ASP A 15 18.27 -2.98 10.60
C ASP A 15 19.07 -4.21 11.00
N ASP A 16 18.48 -5.39 10.75
CA ASP A 16 19.15 -6.66 11.02
C ASP A 16 19.36 -6.92 12.50
N LYS A 17 18.65 -6.20 13.33
CA LYS A 17 18.72 -6.40 14.77
C LYS A 17 17.33 -6.67 15.31
N LYS A 18 17.29 -7.33 16.43
CA LYS A 18 16.02 -7.66 17.06
C LYS A 18 15.94 -7.00 18.42
N TYR A 19 14.80 -6.44 18.68
CA TYR A 19 14.54 -5.72 19.92
C TYR A 19 13.28 -6.26 20.56
N ASP A 20 13.31 -6.28 21.89
CA ASP A 20 12.12 -6.65 22.65
C ASP A 20 11.24 -5.42 22.74
N ILE A 21 10.09 -5.47 22.12
CA ILE A 21 9.19 -4.31 22.08
C ILE A 21 8.81 -3.87 23.48
N ASN A 22 8.65 -4.84 24.38
CA ASN A 22 8.25 -4.51 25.74
C ASN A 22 9.29 -3.75 26.52
N SER A 23 10.53 -3.78 26.06
CA SER A 23 11.61 -3.08 26.76
C SER A 23 11.86 -1.69 26.18
N LEU A 24 11.13 -1.31 25.15
CA LEU A 24 11.32 0.00 24.54
C LEU A 24 10.66 1.08 25.37
N GLU A 25 11.23 2.28 25.29
CA GLU A 25 10.65 3.41 26.00
C GLU A 25 9.34 3.82 25.34
N ASP A 26 8.50 4.51 26.09
CA ASP A 26 7.19 4.91 25.58
C ASP A 26 7.32 5.76 24.33
N GLU A 27 8.30 6.64 24.29
CA GLU A 27 8.51 7.47 23.11
C GLU A 27 8.82 6.62 21.90
N THR A 28 9.67 5.62 22.10
CA THR A 28 10.03 4.73 21.00
C THR A 28 8.82 3.92 20.55
N LYS A 29 7.99 3.49 21.49
CA LYS A 29 6.79 2.74 21.14
C LYS A 29 5.84 3.59 20.33
N LYS A 30 5.75 4.87 20.63
CA LYS A 30 4.89 5.77 19.84
C LYS A 30 5.38 5.89 18.43
N VAL A 31 6.69 6.01 18.25
CA VAL A 31 7.26 6.09 16.91
C VAL A 31 6.98 4.79 16.16
N LEU A 32 7.12 3.67 16.84
CA LEU A 32 6.86 2.38 16.21
C LEU A 32 5.40 2.27 15.79
N THR A 33 4.50 2.73 16.64
CA THR A 33 3.08 2.71 16.30
C THR A 33 2.82 3.55 15.07
N GLY A 34 3.42 4.76 15.02
CA GLY A 34 3.27 5.61 13.87
C GLY A 34 3.78 4.95 12.60
N LEU A 35 4.90 4.26 12.70
CA LEU A 35 5.45 3.56 11.55
C LEU A 35 4.49 2.47 11.06
N ARG A 36 3.93 1.71 11.99
CA ARG A 36 3.00 0.65 11.62
C ARG A 36 1.74 1.18 10.98
N VAL A 37 1.24 2.30 11.50
CA VAL A 37 0.06 2.93 10.91
C VAL A 37 0.40 3.40 9.50
N SER A 38 1.57 4.02 9.33
CA SER A 38 1.98 4.48 8.01
C SER A 38 2.09 3.33 7.03
N ASP A 39 2.70 2.22 7.46
CA ASP A 39 2.84 1.06 6.58
C ASP A 39 1.48 0.51 6.17
N ALA A 40 0.56 0.45 7.11
CA ALA A 40 -0.77 -0.06 6.82
C ALA A 40 -1.48 0.84 5.82
N GLN A 41 -1.34 2.16 5.97
CA GLN A 41 -1.98 3.08 5.04
C GLN A 41 -1.34 3.04 3.67
N ILE A 42 -0.02 2.94 3.63
CA ILE A 42 0.66 2.81 2.35
C ILE A 42 0.14 1.57 1.62
N LYS A 43 0.05 0.46 2.33
CA LYS A 43 -0.46 -0.75 1.71
C LYS A 43 -1.89 -0.59 1.22
N PHE A 44 -2.71 0.08 2.01
CA PHE A 44 -4.09 0.33 1.62
C PHE A 44 -4.14 1.14 0.33
N TYR A 45 -3.33 2.18 0.24
CA TYR A 45 -3.34 3.02 -0.96
C TYR A 45 -2.73 2.30 -2.15
N GLU A 46 -1.74 1.47 -1.92
CA GLU A 46 -1.18 0.68 -3.01
C GLU A 46 -2.22 -0.28 -3.57
N ASP A 47 -2.97 -0.92 -2.68
CA ASP A 47 -4.03 -1.83 -3.12
C ASP A 47 -5.11 -1.06 -3.87
N THR A 48 -5.48 0.10 -3.35
CA THR A 48 -6.48 0.93 -4.00
C THR A 48 -6.00 1.36 -5.38
N LEU A 49 -4.74 1.75 -5.48
CA LEU A 49 -4.19 2.15 -6.77
C LEU A 49 -4.24 0.99 -7.76
N ARG A 50 -3.93 -0.20 -7.30
CA ARG A 50 -3.96 -1.36 -8.19
C ARG A 50 -5.35 -1.58 -8.75
N VAL A 51 -6.36 -1.45 -7.91
CA VAL A 51 -7.74 -1.59 -8.37
C VAL A 51 -8.09 -0.49 -9.37
N LEU A 52 -7.66 0.74 -9.08
CA LEU A 52 -7.95 1.85 -9.98
C LEU A 52 -7.26 1.69 -11.31
N VAL A 53 -6.03 1.20 -11.31
CA VAL A 53 -5.31 0.98 -12.56
C VAL A 53 -6.00 -0.08 -13.39
N THR A 54 -6.48 -1.14 -12.74
CA THR A 54 -7.22 -2.17 -13.45
C THR A 54 -8.48 -1.60 -14.06
N GLY A 55 -9.20 -0.78 -13.29
CA GLY A 55 -10.40 -0.14 -13.82
C GLY A 55 -10.10 0.78 -14.97
N ARG A 56 -9.01 1.53 -14.85
CA ARG A 56 -8.62 2.43 -15.92
C ARG A 56 -8.31 1.67 -17.21
N THR A 57 -7.61 0.55 -17.07
CA THR A 57 -7.30 -0.25 -18.24
C THR A 57 -8.58 -0.75 -18.91
N SER A 58 -9.54 -1.17 -18.12
CA SER A 58 -10.81 -1.61 -18.67
C SER A 58 -11.52 -0.47 -19.41
N LEU A 59 -11.49 0.72 -18.82
CA LEU A 59 -12.15 1.86 -19.45
C LEU A 59 -11.44 2.27 -20.73
N VAL A 60 -10.13 2.20 -20.74
CA VAL A 60 -9.38 2.49 -21.96
C VAL A 60 -9.77 1.52 -23.05
N ASN A 61 -9.91 0.25 -22.73
CA ASN A 61 -10.31 -0.74 -23.71
C ASN A 61 -11.73 -0.47 -24.21
N ASP A 62 -12.62 -0.07 -23.30
CA ASP A 62 -13.97 0.27 -23.71
C ASP A 62 -13.94 1.45 -24.65
N LEU A 63 -13.13 2.45 -24.36
CA LEU A 63 -13.03 3.62 -25.22
C LEU A 63 -12.53 3.25 -26.59
N LYS A 64 -11.54 2.37 -26.64
CA LYS A 64 -11.03 1.91 -27.94
C LYS A 64 -12.15 1.28 -28.77
N LEU A 65 -12.97 0.47 -28.11
CA LEU A 65 -14.07 -0.17 -28.81
C LEU A 65 -15.09 0.84 -29.29
N LYS A 66 -15.38 1.84 -28.46
CA LYS A 66 -16.37 2.83 -28.81
C LYS A 66 -15.88 3.75 -29.92
N LEU A 67 -14.59 3.96 -30.01
CA LEU A 67 -14.04 4.82 -31.04
C LEU A 67 -13.72 4.08 -32.33
N LYS A 68 -13.96 2.80 -32.37
CA LYS A 68 -13.56 1.99 -33.50
C LYS A 68 -14.07 2.53 -34.82
N ASP A 69 -15.31 3.00 -34.83
CA ASP A 69 -15.92 3.51 -36.07
C ASP A 69 -15.98 5.01 -36.11
N VAL A 70 -15.31 5.69 -35.20
CA VAL A 70 -15.33 7.15 -35.17
C VAL A 70 -14.12 7.65 -35.91
N GLU A 71 -14.33 8.63 -36.77
CA GLU A 71 -13.27 9.23 -37.56
C GLU A 71 -12.45 10.17 -36.71
N PRO A 72 -11.14 9.98 -36.66
CA PRO A 72 -10.31 10.94 -35.95
C PRO A 72 -10.27 12.26 -36.69
N ILE A 73 -10.05 13.32 -35.93
CA ILE A 73 -9.85 14.60 -36.53
C ILE A 73 -8.46 14.63 -37.14
N LYS A 74 -8.35 15.12 -38.35
CA LYS A 74 -7.06 15.25 -38.98
C LYS A 74 -6.33 16.46 -38.46
N GLU A 75 -5.09 16.27 -38.11
CA GLU A 75 -4.26 17.36 -37.66
C GLU A 75 -3.40 17.82 -38.77
N GLU A 76 -3.50 19.08 -39.07
CA GLU A 76 -2.81 19.61 -40.23
C GLU A 76 -1.35 19.77 -40.01
N ASN A 77 -0.96 19.92 -38.79
CA ASN A 77 0.42 20.14 -38.52
C ASN A 77 1.19 18.88 -38.30
N SER A 78 0.61 17.75 -38.42
CA SER A 78 1.31 16.51 -38.14
C SER A 78 2.11 16.02 -39.29
#